data_e7b0dd65a7cc50225bddfb524a4aa6c0
#
_entry.id   e7b0dd65a7cc50225bddfb524a4aa6c0
#
_cell.length_a   1.000
_cell.length_b   1.000
_cell.length_c   1.000
_cell.angle_alpha   90.00
_cell.angle_beta   90.00
_cell.angle_gamma   90.00
#
_symmetry.space_group_name_H-M   'P 1'
#
loop_
_entity.id
_entity.type
_entity.pdbx_description
1 polymer ?
#
loop_
_entity_poly.entity_id
_entity_poly.type
_entity_poly.pdbx_seq_one_letter_code
_entity_poly.pdbx_strand_id
1 'polypeptide(L)'
;MRSPEYREEKKKEIMEKCYECYCENGLRDTGIKELGKYCGMTSANLYAYFDNVDDLIVQSTEYCMSKVEDEFMALAPENPQDILRFIKEVPYWTAKKHGKKYRLMHQVYTHPKYIEHGKKFFAGVSDRYTEYARRLSAHKN
;
A
#
# COMPACT_ATOMS: atom_id res chain seq x y z
N MET A 1 -3.91 11.22 -28.59
CA MET A 1 -3.14 10.29 -27.76
C MET A 1 -2.74 10.98 -26.47
N ARG A 2 -3.01 10.35 -25.34
CA ARG A 2 -2.72 10.96 -24.05
C ARG A 2 -1.27 10.76 -23.65
N SER A 3 -0.70 11.71 -22.91
CA SER A 3 0.70 11.64 -22.52
C SER A 3 0.99 10.48 -21.57
N PRO A 4 2.24 9.99 -21.50
CA PRO A 4 2.65 9.00 -20.50
C PRO A 4 2.37 9.46 -19.07
N GLU A 5 2.55 10.75 -18.77
CA GLU A 5 2.27 11.31 -17.44
C GLU A 5 0.78 11.19 -17.09
N TYR A 6 -0.11 11.46 -18.05
CA TYR A 6 -1.53 11.30 -17.86
C TYR A 6 -1.87 9.84 -17.52
N ARG A 7 -1.29 8.91 -18.28
CA ARG A 7 -1.53 7.48 -18.09
C ARG A 7 -1.06 7.03 -16.71
N GLU A 8 0.09 7.48 -16.26
CA GLU A 8 0.61 7.15 -14.92
C GLU A 8 -0.27 7.70 -13.80
N GLU A 9 -0.70 8.94 -13.90
CA GLU A 9 -1.59 9.54 -12.91
C GLU A 9 -2.95 8.85 -12.89
N LYS A 10 -3.48 8.51 -14.05
CA LYS A 10 -4.75 7.77 -14.15
C LYS A 10 -4.62 6.39 -13.52
N LYS A 11 -3.51 5.71 -13.76
CA LYS A 11 -3.25 4.39 -13.19
C LYS A 11 -3.20 4.44 -11.66
N LYS A 12 -2.54 5.46 -11.10
CA LYS A 12 -2.49 5.67 -9.64
C LYS A 12 -3.89 5.85 -9.06
N GLU A 13 -4.70 6.67 -9.69
CA GLU A 13 -6.08 6.91 -9.29
C GLU A 13 -6.90 5.61 -9.32
N ILE A 14 -6.75 4.82 -10.37
CA ILE A 14 -7.41 3.52 -10.51
C ILE A 14 -6.97 2.58 -9.39
N MET A 15 -5.68 2.50 -9.11
CA MET A 15 -5.15 1.62 -8.05
C MET A 15 -5.69 2.01 -6.67
N GLU A 16 -5.79 3.30 -6.37
CA GLU A 16 -6.36 3.77 -5.11
C GLU A 16 -7.83 3.36 -4.99
N LYS A 17 -8.61 3.53 -6.04
CA LYS A 17 -10.02 3.16 -6.04
C LYS A 17 -10.24 1.66 -5.97
N CYS A 18 -9.45 0.89 -6.69
CA CYS A 18 -9.54 -0.57 -6.64
C CYS A 18 -9.20 -1.11 -5.26
N TYR A 19 -8.14 -0.59 -4.66
CA TYR A 19 -7.74 -1.00 -3.32
C TYR A 19 -8.82 -0.67 -2.30
N GLU A 20 -9.40 0.51 -2.38
CA GLU A 20 -10.52 0.93 -1.53
C GLU A 20 -11.73 0.01 -1.70
N CYS A 21 -12.06 -0.34 -2.93
CA CYS A 21 -13.16 -1.26 -3.23
C CYS A 21 -12.93 -2.63 -2.59
N TYR A 22 -11.73 -3.17 -2.70
CA TYR A 22 -11.37 -4.42 -2.02
C TYR A 22 -11.44 -4.31 -0.50
N CYS A 23 -11.04 -3.16 0.05
CA CYS A 23 -11.13 -2.93 1.51
C CYS A 23 -12.57 -2.98 2.00
N GLU A 24 -13.50 -2.45 1.22
CA GLU A 24 -14.91 -2.41 1.60
C GLU A 24 -15.63 -3.74 1.39
N ASN A 25 -15.35 -4.44 0.30
CA ASN A 25 -16.09 -5.64 -0.11
C ASN A 25 -15.37 -6.95 0.17
N GLY A 26 -14.07 -6.89 0.47
CA GLY A 26 -13.25 -8.06 0.68
C GLY A 26 -12.57 -8.56 -0.60
N LEU A 27 -11.42 -9.18 -0.44
CA LEU A 27 -10.62 -9.70 -1.57
C LEU A 27 -11.38 -10.78 -2.33
N ARG A 28 -12.07 -11.65 -1.60
CA ARG A 28 -12.77 -12.80 -2.16
C ARG A 28 -14.01 -12.41 -2.94
N ASP A 29 -14.73 -11.39 -2.47
CA ASP A 29 -16.06 -11.06 -2.97
C ASP A 29 -16.06 -9.88 -3.94
N THR A 30 -14.89 -9.42 -4.37
CA THR A 30 -14.75 -8.29 -5.30
C THR A 30 -14.32 -8.80 -6.67
N GLY A 31 -15.21 -8.71 -7.65
CA GLY A 31 -14.92 -9.07 -9.02
C GLY A 31 -14.57 -7.87 -9.88
N ILE A 32 -14.16 -8.13 -11.14
CA ILE A 32 -13.76 -7.07 -12.07
C ILE A 32 -14.91 -6.10 -12.37
N LYS A 33 -16.15 -6.57 -12.35
CA LYS A 33 -17.32 -5.72 -12.60
C LYS A 33 -17.52 -4.71 -11.47
N GLU A 34 -17.38 -5.15 -10.22
CA GLU A 34 -17.47 -4.27 -9.05
C GLU A 34 -16.36 -3.22 -9.07
N LEU A 35 -15.15 -3.64 -9.43
CA LEU A 35 -14.02 -2.72 -9.58
C LEU A 35 -14.31 -1.67 -10.64
N GLY A 36 -14.84 -2.12 -11.79
CA GLY A 36 -15.21 -1.20 -12.86
C GLY A 36 -16.24 -0.17 -12.42
N LYS A 37 -17.29 -0.62 -11.74
CA LYS A 37 -18.32 0.28 -11.22
C LYS A 37 -17.73 1.29 -10.23
N TYR A 38 -16.87 0.83 -9.33
CA TYR A 38 -16.23 1.68 -8.33
C TYR A 38 -15.35 2.75 -8.98
N CYS A 39 -14.66 2.40 -10.05
CA CYS A 39 -13.78 3.31 -10.78
C CYS A 39 -14.51 4.13 -11.85
N GLY A 40 -15.77 3.84 -12.12
CA GLY A 40 -16.49 4.45 -13.25
C GLY A 40 -15.95 4.02 -14.60
N MET A 41 -15.50 2.77 -14.74
CA MET A 41 -14.84 2.25 -15.93
C MET A 41 -15.42 0.90 -16.34
N THR A 42 -15.27 0.56 -17.61
CA THR A 42 -15.56 -0.79 -18.08
C THR A 42 -14.43 -1.75 -17.71
N SER A 43 -14.73 -3.05 -17.66
CA SER A 43 -13.70 -4.06 -17.43
C SER A 43 -12.59 -3.98 -18.48
N ALA A 44 -12.95 -3.75 -19.74
CA ALA A 44 -11.99 -3.62 -20.84
C ALA A 44 -11.02 -2.45 -20.58
N ASN A 45 -11.54 -1.32 -20.09
CA ASN A 45 -10.72 -0.16 -19.80
C ASN A 45 -9.76 -0.43 -18.63
N LEU A 46 -10.20 -1.18 -17.62
CA LEU A 46 -9.33 -1.60 -16.53
C LEU A 46 -8.17 -2.46 -17.04
N TYR A 47 -8.47 -3.43 -17.92
CA TYR A 47 -7.45 -4.29 -18.51
C TYR A 47 -6.49 -3.56 -19.46
N ALA A 48 -6.79 -2.33 -19.83
CA ALA A 48 -5.82 -1.50 -20.55
C ALA A 48 -4.64 -1.06 -19.65
N TYR A 49 -4.82 -1.12 -18.34
CA TYR A 49 -3.80 -0.70 -17.36
C TYR A 49 -3.11 -1.87 -16.66
N PHE A 50 -3.72 -3.06 -16.65
CA PHE A 50 -3.22 -4.24 -15.93
C PHE A 50 -3.35 -5.47 -16.78
N ASP A 51 -2.36 -6.35 -16.71
CA ASP A 51 -2.34 -7.57 -17.54
C ASP A 51 -3.50 -8.52 -17.20
N ASN A 52 -3.85 -8.60 -15.92
CA ASN A 52 -4.93 -9.44 -15.41
C ASN A 52 -5.32 -8.98 -14.00
N VAL A 53 -6.29 -9.67 -13.39
CA VAL A 53 -6.76 -9.32 -12.04
C VAL A 53 -5.66 -9.50 -10.99
N ASP A 54 -4.84 -10.54 -11.11
CA ASP A 54 -3.74 -10.76 -10.17
C ASP A 54 -2.74 -9.60 -10.22
N ASP A 55 -2.41 -9.13 -11.42
CA ASP A 55 -1.54 -7.98 -11.62
C ASP A 55 -2.14 -6.71 -11.00
N LEU A 56 -3.45 -6.51 -11.19
CA LEU A 56 -4.17 -5.38 -10.58
C LEU A 56 -4.08 -5.43 -9.05
N ILE A 57 -4.33 -6.59 -8.45
CA ILE A 57 -4.28 -6.77 -6.99
C ILE A 57 -2.88 -6.48 -6.47
N VAL A 58 -1.86 -7.05 -7.09
CA VAL A 58 -0.47 -6.90 -6.65
C VAL A 58 -0.03 -5.45 -6.76
N GLN A 59 -0.25 -4.81 -7.90
CA GLN A 59 0.17 -3.42 -8.11
C GLN A 59 -0.58 -2.45 -7.19
N SER A 60 -1.90 -2.65 -7.03
CA SER A 60 -2.71 -1.78 -6.18
C SER A 60 -2.30 -1.89 -4.72
N THR A 61 -2.05 -3.10 -4.23
CA THR A 61 -1.63 -3.32 -2.85
C THR A 61 -0.26 -2.68 -2.59
N GLU A 62 0.70 -2.94 -3.45
CA GLU A 62 2.04 -2.38 -3.30
C GLU A 62 2.01 -0.84 -3.34
N TYR A 63 1.30 -0.27 -4.29
CA TYR A 63 1.21 1.18 -4.42
C TYR A 63 0.58 1.82 -3.19
N CYS A 64 -0.59 1.33 -2.78
CA CYS A 64 -1.32 1.91 -1.66
C CYS A 64 -0.61 1.71 -0.32
N MET A 65 -0.01 0.54 -0.10
CA MET A 65 0.68 0.29 1.17
C MET A 65 2.04 0.96 1.23
N SER A 66 2.70 1.18 0.08
CA SER A 66 3.91 2.00 0.04
C SER A 66 3.63 3.44 0.47
N LYS A 67 2.49 3.98 0.07
CA LYS A 67 2.06 5.32 0.51
C LYS A 67 1.81 5.37 2.02
N VAL A 68 1.19 4.33 2.58
CA VAL A 68 0.96 4.23 4.03
C VAL A 68 2.30 4.17 4.77
N GLU A 69 3.24 3.36 4.26
CA GLU A 69 4.58 3.26 4.85
C GLU A 69 5.34 4.58 4.76
N ASP A 70 5.22 5.31 3.65
CA ASP A 70 5.82 6.64 3.51
C ASP A 70 5.28 7.60 4.55
N GLU A 71 3.97 7.58 4.76
CA GLU A 71 3.32 8.42 5.77
C GLU A 71 3.80 8.07 7.17
N PHE A 72 3.90 6.77 7.47
CA PHE A 72 4.40 6.29 8.77
C PHE A 72 5.84 6.74 9.00
N MET A 73 6.71 6.53 8.01
CA MET A 73 8.13 6.89 8.12
C MET A 73 8.36 8.40 8.20
N ALA A 74 7.47 9.20 7.59
CA ALA A 74 7.56 10.66 7.69
C ALA A 74 7.33 11.16 9.13
N LEU A 75 6.64 10.35 9.96
CA LEU A 75 6.39 10.68 11.37
C LEU A 75 7.49 10.16 12.29
N ALA A 76 8.42 9.34 11.78
CA ALA A 76 9.49 8.78 12.60
C ALA A 76 10.44 9.87 13.07
N PRO A 77 10.76 9.90 14.38
CA PRO A 77 11.61 10.96 14.92
C PRO A 77 13.07 10.80 14.52
N GLU A 78 13.77 11.92 14.37
CA GLU A 78 15.20 11.91 14.09
C GLU A 78 16.04 11.90 15.38
N ASN A 79 15.40 12.19 16.52
CA ASN A 79 16.04 12.22 17.82
C ASN A 79 15.67 10.97 18.62
N PRO A 80 16.66 10.19 19.12
CA PRO A 80 16.38 8.99 19.93
C PRO A 80 15.49 9.26 21.16
N GLN A 81 15.52 10.47 21.69
CA GLN A 81 14.72 10.83 22.87
C GLN A 81 13.21 10.77 22.61
N ASP A 82 12.79 10.90 21.35
CA ASP A 82 11.39 10.92 20.98
C ASP A 82 10.85 9.55 20.56
N ILE A 83 11.69 8.51 20.55
CA ILE A 83 11.31 7.20 20.02
C ILE A 83 10.21 6.53 20.84
N LEU A 84 10.23 6.67 22.16
CA LEU A 84 9.20 6.07 23.03
C LEU A 84 7.82 6.68 22.77
N ARG A 85 7.79 7.99 22.59
CA ARG A 85 6.55 8.68 22.28
C ARG A 85 6.01 8.23 20.93
N PHE A 86 6.89 8.13 19.94
CA PHE A 86 6.54 7.63 18.60
C PHE A 86 5.96 6.22 18.68
N ILE A 87 6.61 5.32 19.40
CA ILE A 87 6.15 3.92 19.54
C ILE A 87 4.79 3.84 20.22
N LYS A 88 4.52 4.71 21.19
CA LYS A 88 3.25 4.73 21.91
C LYS A 88 2.09 5.29 21.08
N GLU A 89 2.34 6.36 20.34
CA GLU A 89 1.26 7.13 19.70
C GLU A 89 1.00 6.74 18.25
N VAL A 90 2.06 6.56 17.46
CA VAL A 90 1.92 6.46 16.01
C VAL A 90 1.33 5.13 15.54
N PRO A 91 1.71 3.96 16.08
CA PRO A 91 1.07 2.71 15.66
C PRO A 91 -0.43 2.69 15.91
N TYR A 92 -0.87 3.21 17.04
CA TYR A 92 -2.30 3.31 17.35
C TYR A 92 -3.03 4.23 16.37
N TRP A 93 -2.47 5.40 16.12
CA TRP A 93 -3.02 6.35 15.16
C TRP A 93 -3.07 5.76 13.75
N THR A 94 -2.00 5.09 13.34
CA THR A 94 -1.91 4.47 12.01
C THR A 94 -2.94 3.35 11.86
N ALA A 95 -3.08 2.52 12.89
CA ALA A 95 -4.07 1.44 12.89
C ALA A 95 -5.50 1.98 12.81
N LYS A 96 -5.77 3.09 13.50
CA LYS A 96 -7.08 3.74 13.47
C LYS A 96 -7.37 4.34 12.09
N LYS A 97 -6.40 5.01 11.50
CA LYS A 97 -6.55 5.67 10.20
C LYS A 97 -6.57 4.68 9.04
N HIS A 98 -5.72 3.65 9.07
CA HIS A 98 -5.45 2.76 7.93
C HIS A 98 -5.77 1.29 8.22
N GLY A 99 -6.52 0.99 9.27
CA GLY A 99 -6.77 -0.40 9.69
C GLY A 99 -7.32 -1.29 8.59
N LYS A 100 -8.27 -0.78 7.79
CA LYS A 100 -8.84 -1.54 6.67
C LYS A 100 -7.79 -1.87 5.62
N LYS A 101 -6.89 -0.93 5.34
CA LYS A 101 -5.80 -1.13 4.38
C LYS A 101 -4.82 -2.19 4.85
N TYR A 102 -4.48 -2.19 6.15
CA TYR A 102 -3.60 -3.21 6.74
C TYR A 102 -4.24 -4.59 6.72
N ARG A 103 -5.53 -4.69 7.01
CA ARG A 103 -6.23 -5.97 6.95
C ARG A 103 -6.21 -6.56 5.54
N LEU A 104 -6.48 -5.73 4.54
CA LEU A 104 -6.45 -6.17 3.15
C LEU A 104 -5.03 -6.56 2.74
N MET A 105 -4.04 -5.76 3.09
CA MET A 105 -2.63 -6.09 2.84
C MET A 105 -2.29 -7.47 3.40
N HIS A 106 -2.69 -7.74 4.62
CA HIS A 106 -2.46 -9.04 5.25
C HIS A 106 -3.12 -10.16 4.46
N GLN A 107 -4.36 -9.98 4.03
CA GLN A 107 -5.07 -10.97 3.22
C GLN A 107 -4.35 -11.23 1.89
N VAL A 108 -3.92 -10.19 1.21
CA VAL A 108 -3.22 -10.30 -0.08
C VAL A 108 -1.87 -11.00 0.12
N TYR A 109 -1.05 -10.51 1.04
CA TYR A 109 0.34 -10.96 1.18
C TYR A 109 0.49 -12.28 1.91
N THR A 110 -0.56 -12.82 2.50
CA THR A 110 -0.59 -14.18 3.03
C THR A 110 -1.27 -15.17 2.08
N HIS A 111 -1.89 -14.68 1.01
CA HIS A 111 -2.52 -15.54 0.01
C HIS A 111 -1.44 -16.29 -0.80
N PRO A 112 -1.59 -17.61 -1.02
CA PRO A 112 -0.58 -18.39 -1.72
C PRO A 112 -0.16 -17.83 -3.09
N LYS A 113 -1.08 -17.20 -3.81
CA LYS A 113 -0.77 -16.59 -5.11
C LYS A 113 0.15 -15.38 -5.01
N TYR A 114 0.11 -14.66 -3.90
CA TYR A 114 0.77 -13.34 -3.78
C TYR A 114 1.84 -13.31 -2.71
N ILE A 115 2.08 -14.41 -2.03
CA ILE A 115 2.99 -14.46 -0.87
C ILE A 115 4.42 -14.04 -1.22
N GLU A 116 4.89 -14.35 -2.43
CA GLU A 116 6.24 -13.95 -2.85
C GLU A 116 6.35 -12.43 -3.00
N HIS A 117 5.28 -11.79 -3.49
CA HIS A 117 5.21 -10.33 -3.54
C HIS A 117 5.21 -9.73 -2.13
N GLY A 118 4.53 -10.39 -1.20
CA GLY A 118 4.51 -9.99 0.22
C GLY A 118 5.88 -10.05 0.86
N LYS A 119 6.61 -11.14 0.64
CA LYS A 119 7.97 -11.31 1.14
C LYS A 119 8.88 -10.20 0.64
N LYS A 120 8.78 -9.86 -0.65
CA LYS A 120 9.57 -8.81 -1.26
C LYS A 120 9.21 -7.42 -0.67
N PHE A 121 7.91 -7.17 -0.51
CA PHE A 121 7.43 -5.92 0.08
C PHE A 121 7.97 -5.74 1.50
N PHE A 122 7.84 -6.77 2.33
CA PHE A 122 8.30 -6.71 3.73
C PHE A 122 9.82 -6.66 3.84
N ALA A 123 10.55 -7.28 2.92
CA ALA A 123 12.01 -7.14 2.87
C ALA A 123 12.40 -5.68 2.63
N GLY A 124 11.71 -4.99 1.73
CA GLY A 124 11.92 -3.56 1.48
C GLY A 124 11.60 -2.69 2.70
N VAL A 125 10.51 -3.00 3.39
CA VAL A 125 10.13 -2.32 4.63
C VAL A 125 11.18 -2.54 5.71
N SER A 126 11.64 -3.77 5.86
CA SER A 126 12.68 -4.13 6.83
C SER A 126 13.99 -3.38 6.55
N ASP A 127 14.41 -3.31 5.29
CA ASP A 127 15.60 -2.55 4.90
C ASP A 127 15.47 -1.07 5.25
N ARG A 128 14.31 -0.51 5.04
CA ARG A 128 14.03 0.89 5.33
C ARG A 128 14.10 1.17 6.84
N TYR A 129 13.54 0.27 7.65
CA TYR A 129 13.62 0.40 9.11
C TYR A 129 15.04 0.19 9.63
N THR A 130 15.78 -0.73 9.03
CA THR A 130 17.19 -0.96 9.38
C THR A 130 18.02 0.29 9.11
N GLU A 131 17.81 0.92 7.96
CA GLU A 131 18.51 2.16 7.62
C GLU A 131 18.14 3.30 8.58
N TYR A 132 16.86 3.41 8.92
CA TYR A 132 16.39 4.38 9.90
C TYR A 132 17.04 4.15 11.26
N ALA A 133 17.07 2.90 11.73
CA ALA A 133 17.70 2.55 13.02
C ALA A 133 19.19 2.90 13.02
N ARG A 134 19.87 2.67 11.89
CA ARG A 134 21.29 3.00 11.74
C ARG A 134 21.52 4.51 11.88
N ARG A 135 20.70 5.32 11.19
CA ARG A 135 20.79 6.78 11.29
C ARG A 135 20.52 7.26 12.72
N LEU A 136 19.51 6.69 13.35
CA LEU A 136 19.13 7.05 14.72
C LEU A 136 20.24 6.70 15.71
N SER A 137 20.88 5.53 15.54
CA SER A 137 21.99 5.10 16.40
C SER A 137 23.23 5.96 16.23
N ALA A 138 23.44 6.53 15.06
CA ALA A 138 24.57 7.41 14.79
C ALA A 138 24.35 8.84 15.31
N HIS A 139 23.14 9.16 15.77
CA HIS A 139 22.81 10.50 16.26
C HIS A 139 23.59 10.80 17.55
N LYS A 140 24.31 11.92 17.54
CA LYS A 140 25.05 12.39 18.73
C LYS A 140 24.27 13.53 19.36
N ASN A 141 24.06 13.41 20.67
CA ASN A 141 23.37 14.44 21.46
C ASN A 141 24.27 15.65 21.68
#